data_6019f3eb801c7d16edb9b9379760ead4
#
_entry.id   6019f3eb801c7d16edb9b9379760ead4
#
_cell.length_a   1.000
_cell.length_b   1.000
_cell.length_c   1.000
_cell.angle_alpha   90.00
_cell.angle_beta   90.00
_cell.angle_gamma   90.00
#
_symmetry.space_group_name_H-M   'P 1'
#
loop_
_entity.id
_entity.type
_entity.pdbx_description
1 polymer ?
#
loop_
_entity_poly.entity_id
_entity_poly.type
_entity_poly.pdbx_seq_one_letter_code
_entity_poly.pdbx_strand_id
1 'polypeptide(L)'
;ERALGAAAIAVTGVMLALMLAAVRFGGDGVVTVPVMNLSFCFDGFRKLYGTVVCFMWLISALLSPQYFRHHDHLRRYYFFFLLCLGFTAGVFLSADLYTTFLFFELMSLGSYVWVVQEETEGALAAGKTYLTIAVLGGLVTLMGLLLLHHLTGTLVISELRAACAAVENRRALWAAALCVLFGFGAKAGVFPLHIWLPQAHPVAPAPVSALLSGVLTKAGI
;
A
#
# COMPACT_ATOMS: atom_id res chain seq x y z
N GLU A 1 15.80 -11.71 -19.09
CA GLU A 1 16.01 -10.82 -17.92
C GLU A 1 16.03 -9.35 -18.32
N ARG A 2 16.83 -8.94 -19.31
CA ARG A 2 16.85 -7.55 -19.82
C ARG A 2 15.47 -7.09 -20.32
N ALA A 3 14.71 -8.00 -20.94
CA ALA A 3 13.35 -7.72 -21.39
C ALA A 3 12.37 -7.45 -20.24
N LEU A 4 12.52 -8.15 -19.11
CA LEU A 4 11.66 -7.93 -17.92
C LEU A 4 11.94 -6.57 -17.27
N GLY A 5 13.21 -6.18 -17.15
CA GLY A 5 13.57 -4.85 -16.66
C GLY A 5 13.06 -3.74 -17.59
N ALA A 6 13.25 -3.90 -18.91
CA ALA A 6 12.71 -2.94 -19.88
C ALA A 6 11.17 -2.85 -19.85
N ALA A 7 10.48 -3.98 -19.69
CA ALA A 7 9.03 -4.01 -19.54
C ALA A 7 8.58 -3.30 -18.25
N ALA A 8 9.26 -3.52 -17.12
CA ALA A 8 8.94 -2.84 -15.87
C ALA A 8 9.14 -1.31 -15.99
N ILE A 9 10.22 -0.86 -16.62
CA ILE A 9 10.47 0.56 -16.88
C ILE A 9 9.38 1.14 -17.78
N ALA A 10 9.01 0.43 -18.84
CA ALA A 10 7.96 0.88 -19.76
C ALA A 10 6.60 1.00 -19.06
N VAL A 11 6.19 -0.01 -18.29
CA VAL A 11 4.92 0.00 -17.54
C VAL A 11 4.90 1.12 -16.51
N THR A 12 5.95 1.28 -15.71
CA THR A 12 6.02 2.36 -14.71
C THR A 12 6.06 3.74 -15.36
N GLY A 13 6.74 3.89 -16.49
CA GLY A 13 6.75 5.13 -17.29
C GLY A 13 5.37 5.48 -17.85
N VAL A 14 4.66 4.50 -18.39
CA VAL A 14 3.27 4.68 -18.89
C VAL A 14 2.35 5.06 -17.75
N MET A 15 2.44 4.39 -16.59
CA MET A 15 1.63 4.72 -15.41
C MET A 15 1.89 6.15 -14.92
N LEU A 16 3.15 6.60 -14.89
CA LEU A 16 3.47 7.98 -14.55
C LEU A 16 2.89 8.98 -15.57
N ALA A 17 3.00 8.68 -16.87
CA ALA A 17 2.45 9.54 -17.91
C ALA A 17 0.92 9.63 -17.80
N LEU A 18 0.23 8.53 -17.52
CA LEU A 18 -1.22 8.52 -17.29
C LEU A 18 -1.61 9.34 -16.06
N MET A 19 -0.87 9.23 -14.95
CA MET A 19 -1.12 10.03 -13.75
C MET A 19 -0.89 11.53 -14.00
N LEU A 20 0.18 11.90 -14.71
CA LEU A 20 0.43 13.29 -15.11
C LEU A 20 -0.66 13.82 -16.04
N ALA A 21 -1.14 13.00 -16.97
CA ALA A 21 -2.28 13.34 -17.84
C ALA A 21 -3.57 13.54 -17.00
N ALA A 22 -3.83 12.66 -16.01
CA ALA A 22 -4.95 12.81 -15.09
C ALA A 22 -4.86 14.09 -14.25
N VAL A 23 -3.66 14.49 -13.82
CA VAL A 23 -3.45 15.78 -13.14
C VAL A 23 -3.74 16.96 -14.06
N ARG A 24 -3.30 16.89 -15.34
CA ARG A 24 -3.38 18.03 -16.27
C ARG A 24 -4.74 18.19 -16.92
N PHE A 25 -5.40 17.07 -17.26
CA PHE A 25 -6.60 17.06 -18.09
C PHE A 25 -7.80 16.38 -17.43
N GLY A 26 -7.57 15.60 -16.35
CA GLY A 26 -8.62 14.85 -15.66
C GLY A 26 -9.45 15.72 -14.73
N GLY A 27 -10.78 15.63 -14.84
CA GLY A 27 -11.70 16.16 -13.83
C GLY A 27 -11.61 15.39 -12.50
N ASP A 28 -12.16 15.96 -11.45
CA ASP A 28 -12.38 15.25 -10.19
C ASP A 28 -13.61 14.35 -10.32
N GLY A 29 -13.54 13.15 -9.77
CA GLY A 29 -14.65 12.22 -9.85
C GLY A 29 -14.42 10.94 -9.07
N VAL A 30 -15.50 10.20 -8.85
CA VAL A 30 -15.50 8.87 -8.22
C VAL A 30 -15.87 7.84 -9.27
N VAL A 31 -15.09 6.77 -9.35
CA VAL A 31 -15.34 5.62 -10.21
C VAL A 31 -15.53 4.39 -9.33
N THR A 32 -16.66 3.73 -9.47
CA THR A 32 -16.97 2.49 -8.74
C THR A 32 -16.92 1.30 -9.69
N VAL A 33 -16.20 0.25 -9.28
CA VAL A 33 -16.15 -1.04 -9.98
C VAL A 33 -17.22 -1.95 -9.36
N PRO A 34 -18.34 -2.23 -10.07
CA PRO A 34 -19.52 -2.86 -9.47
C PRO A 34 -19.28 -4.29 -8.96
N VAL A 35 -18.40 -5.05 -9.63
CA VAL A 35 -18.17 -6.49 -9.34
C VAL A 35 -17.71 -6.73 -7.90
N MET A 36 -16.87 -5.82 -7.35
CA MET A 36 -16.31 -5.93 -5.99
C MET A 36 -16.70 -4.73 -5.11
N ASN A 37 -17.56 -3.86 -5.61
CA ASN A 37 -17.94 -2.62 -4.94
C ASN A 37 -16.72 -1.76 -4.53
N LEU A 38 -15.69 -1.74 -5.37
CA LEU A 38 -14.48 -0.95 -5.13
C LEU A 38 -14.68 0.46 -5.66
N SER A 39 -14.40 1.44 -4.84
CA SER A 39 -14.58 2.85 -5.20
C SER A 39 -13.26 3.60 -5.18
N PHE A 40 -12.96 4.28 -6.29
CA PHE A 40 -11.76 5.09 -6.48
C PHE A 40 -12.17 6.55 -6.69
N CYS A 41 -11.41 7.45 -6.11
CA CYS A 41 -11.60 8.88 -6.24
C CYS A 41 -10.36 9.53 -6.86
N PHE A 42 -10.60 10.43 -7.80
CA PHE A 42 -9.55 11.23 -8.46
C PHE A 42 -9.75 12.69 -8.08
N ASP A 43 -9.23 13.09 -6.94
CA ASP A 43 -9.15 14.48 -6.50
C ASP A 43 -7.70 15.01 -6.55
N GLY A 44 -7.51 16.28 -6.29
CA GLY A 44 -6.19 16.92 -6.39
C GLY A 44 -5.14 16.27 -5.49
N PHE A 45 -5.50 15.87 -4.25
CA PHE A 45 -4.61 15.22 -3.31
C PHE A 45 -4.20 13.82 -3.77
N ARG A 46 -5.19 13.00 -4.18
CA ARG A 46 -4.96 11.63 -4.65
C ARG A 46 -4.17 11.58 -5.96
N LYS A 47 -4.44 12.50 -6.88
CA LYS A 47 -3.67 12.65 -8.13
C LYS A 47 -2.21 12.99 -7.84
N LEU A 48 -1.95 13.89 -6.88
CA LEU A 48 -0.58 14.24 -6.47
C LEU A 48 0.14 13.03 -5.88
N TYR A 49 -0.47 12.35 -4.91
CA TYR A 49 0.14 11.15 -4.29
C TYR A 49 0.33 10.01 -5.29
N GLY A 50 -0.64 9.74 -6.15
CA GLY A 50 -0.52 8.76 -7.22
C GLY A 50 0.64 9.08 -8.17
N THR A 51 0.87 10.36 -8.48
CA THR A 51 2.01 10.80 -9.28
C THR A 51 3.34 10.53 -8.55
N VAL A 52 3.43 10.84 -7.26
CA VAL A 52 4.62 10.56 -6.44
C VAL A 52 4.90 9.05 -6.39
N VAL A 53 3.88 8.22 -6.18
CA VAL A 53 4.00 6.75 -6.21
C VAL A 53 4.57 6.28 -7.54
N CYS A 54 3.97 6.66 -8.67
CA CYS A 54 4.43 6.25 -9.99
C CYS A 54 5.86 6.75 -10.29
N PHE A 55 6.21 7.96 -9.87
CA PHE A 55 7.55 8.51 -10.02
C PHE A 55 8.59 7.68 -9.23
N MET A 56 8.32 7.39 -7.95
CA MET A 56 9.21 6.58 -7.12
C MET A 56 9.39 5.16 -7.67
N TRP A 57 8.31 4.57 -8.21
CA TRP A 57 8.38 3.26 -8.87
C TRP A 57 9.22 3.31 -10.15
N LEU A 58 9.09 4.35 -10.95
CA LEU A 58 9.90 4.52 -12.17
C LEU A 58 11.41 4.62 -11.82
N ILE A 59 11.76 5.43 -10.81
CA ILE A 59 13.17 5.54 -10.36
C ILE A 59 13.68 4.17 -9.88
N SER A 60 12.89 3.45 -9.08
CA SER A 60 13.25 2.11 -8.62
C SER A 60 13.37 1.11 -9.78
N ALA A 61 12.48 1.18 -10.80
CA ALA A 61 12.57 0.36 -11.99
C ALA A 61 13.84 0.62 -12.83
N LEU A 62 14.27 1.88 -12.93
CA LEU A 62 15.50 2.27 -13.63
C LEU A 62 16.76 1.74 -12.93
N LEU A 63 16.76 1.69 -11.60
CA LEU A 63 17.89 1.20 -10.80
C LEU A 63 17.95 -0.33 -10.74
N SER A 64 16.81 -1.02 -10.81
CA SER A 64 16.69 -2.47 -10.63
C SER A 64 17.57 -3.29 -11.59
N PRO A 65 17.65 -3.02 -12.91
CA PRO A 65 18.47 -3.82 -13.82
C PRO A 65 19.98 -3.76 -13.54
N GLN A 66 20.44 -2.64 -12.96
CA GLN A 66 21.83 -2.47 -12.57
C GLN A 66 22.13 -3.21 -11.27
N TYR A 67 21.22 -3.16 -10.31
CA TYR A 67 21.34 -3.82 -9.02
C TYR A 67 21.35 -5.35 -9.19
N PHE A 68 20.44 -5.89 -9.99
CA PHE A 68 20.22 -7.33 -10.12
C PHE A 68 21.04 -8.01 -11.23
N ARG A 69 22.16 -7.46 -11.65
CA ARG A 69 22.99 -8.04 -12.75
C ARG A 69 23.42 -9.49 -12.50
N HIS A 70 23.54 -9.90 -11.24
CA HIS A 70 24.07 -11.20 -10.82
C HIS A 70 23.14 -11.94 -9.84
N HIS A 71 21.85 -11.62 -9.85
CA HIS A 71 20.88 -12.21 -8.94
C HIS A 71 19.91 -13.12 -9.72
N ASP A 72 19.46 -14.16 -9.02
CA ASP A 72 18.45 -15.10 -9.53
C ASP A 72 17.03 -14.63 -9.22
N HIS A 73 16.03 -15.37 -9.74
CA HIS A 73 14.61 -15.16 -9.45
C HIS A 73 14.03 -13.79 -9.86
N LEU A 74 14.58 -13.15 -10.90
CA LEU A 74 14.14 -11.83 -11.38
C LEU A 74 12.68 -11.79 -11.86
N ARG A 75 12.14 -12.93 -12.34
CA ARG A 75 10.72 -13.01 -12.74
C ARG A 75 9.81 -12.76 -11.54
N ARG A 76 10.10 -13.39 -10.39
CA ARG A 76 9.36 -13.20 -9.13
C ARG A 76 9.45 -11.75 -8.69
N TYR A 77 10.66 -11.18 -8.70
CA TYR A 77 10.89 -9.79 -8.34
C TYR A 77 10.04 -8.82 -9.17
N TYR A 78 10.15 -8.83 -10.51
CA TYR A 78 9.43 -7.88 -11.36
C TYR A 78 7.92 -8.10 -11.35
N PHE A 79 7.44 -9.33 -11.21
CA PHE A 79 6.02 -9.61 -11.06
C PHE A 79 5.43 -8.94 -9.81
N PHE A 80 6.03 -9.17 -8.65
CA PHE A 80 5.57 -8.54 -7.41
C PHE A 80 5.86 -7.04 -7.37
N PHE A 81 6.90 -6.57 -8.06
CA PHE A 81 7.18 -5.15 -8.21
C PHE A 81 6.03 -4.39 -8.89
N LEU A 82 5.51 -4.92 -10.00
CA LEU A 82 4.39 -4.31 -10.72
C LEU A 82 3.06 -4.50 -9.99
N LEU A 83 2.84 -5.66 -9.36
CA LEU A 83 1.65 -5.87 -8.52
C LEU A 83 1.59 -4.88 -7.36
N CYS A 84 2.70 -4.68 -6.66
CA CYS A 84 2.76 -3.72 -5.55
C CYS A 84 2.55 -2.27 -6.02
N LEU A 85 2.95 -1.90 -7.24
CA LEU A 85 2.60 -0.61 -7.83
C LEU A 85 1.07 -0.46 -7.90
N GLY A 86 0.39 -1.45 -8.50
CA GLY A 86 -1.06 -1.43 -8.62
C GLY A 86 -1.77 -1.39 -7.27
N PHE A 87 -1.32 -2.20 -6.31
CA PHE A 87 -1.89 -2.23 -4.96
C PHE A 87 -1.67 -0.91 -4.21
N THR A 88 -0.47 -0.33 -4.31
CA THR A 88 -0.17 0.97 -3.68
C THR A 88 -0.98 2.09 -4.32
N ALA A 89 -1.10 2.12 -5.63
CA ALA A 89 -1.97 3.07 -6.32
C ALA A 89 -3.44 2.89 -5.89
N GLY A 90 -3.90 1.65 -5.73
CA GLY A 90 -5.23 1.34 -5.21
C GLY A 90 -5.47 1.91 -3.80
N VAL A 91 -4.48 1.83 -2.89
CA VAL A 91 -4.58 2.45 -1.55
C VAL A 91 -4.78 3.95 -1.65
N PHE A 92 -3.91 4.64 -2.39
CA PHE A 92 -3.94 6.11 -2.46
C PHE A 92 -5.12 6.68 -3.27
N LEU A 93 -5.66 5.91 -4.21
CA LEU A 93 -6.81 6.34 -5.03
C LEU A 93 -8.16 5.91 -4.46
N SER A 94 -8.23 5.13 -3.39
CA SER A 94 -9.49 4.65 -2.82
C SER A 94 -10.38 5.77 -2.29
N ALA A 95 -11.69 5.64 -2.52
CA ALA A 95 -12.72 6.58 -2.07
C ALA A 95 -13.35 6.17 -0.72
N ASP A 96 -13.20 4.91 -0.32
CA ASP A 96 -13.75 4.35 0.91
C ASP A 96 -12.72 3.48 1.64
N LEU A 97 -12.95 3.26 2.93
CA LEU A 97 -12.05 2.48 3.79
C LEU A 97 -12.03 0.99 3.48
N TYR A 98 -13.09 0.43 2.87
CA TYR A 98 -13.11 -0.97 2.45
C TYR A 98 -12.13 -1.19 1.28
N THR A 99 -12.23 -0.35 0.25
CA THR A 99 -11.30 -0.35 -0.90
C THR A 99 -9.86 -0.10 -0.42
N THR A 100 -9.66 0.89 0.47
CA THR A 100 -8.35 1.17 1.07
C THR A 100 -7.78 -0.06 1.76
N PHE A 101 -8.56 -0.71 2.62
CA PHE A 101 -8.15 -1.90 3.37
C PHE A 101 -7.77 -3.06 2.46
N LEU A 102 -8.59 -3.36 1.46
CA LEU A 102 -8.32 -4.45 0.53
C LEU A 102 -6.97 -4.28 -0.18
N PHE A 103 -6.73 -3.10 -0.76
CA PHE A 103 -5.47 -2.82 -1.44
C PHE A 103 -4.29 -2.71 -0.49
N PHE A 104 -4.52 -2.26 0.73
CA PHE A 104 -3.51 -2.20 1.79
C PHE A 104 -3.02 -3.60 2.21
N GLU A 105 -3.93 -4.56 2.36
CA GLU A 105 -3.57 -5.94 2.64
C GLU A 105 -2.84 -6.59 1.46
N LEU A 106 -3.35 -6.43 0.24
CA LEU A 106 -2.69 -6.93 -0.97
C LEU A 106 -1.29 -6.34 -1.14
N MET A 107 -1.11 -5.04 -0.88
CA MET A 107 0.18 -4.36 -0.88
C MET A 107 1.12 -4.95 0.18
N SER A 108 0.60 -5.25 1.37
CA SER A 108 1.38 -5.83 2.47
C SER A 108 1.83 -7.24 2.14
N LEU A 109 0.94 -8.09 1.62
CA LEU A 109 1.28 -9.44 1.19
C LEU A 109 2.24 -9.44 -0.01
N GLY A 110 2.02 -8.57 -1.00
CA GLY A 110 2.88 -8.46 -2.17
C GLY A 110 4.30 -8.02 -1.80
N SER A 111 4.43 -7.04 -0.93
CA SER A 111 5.73 -6.51 -0.50
C SER A 111 6.50 -7.43 0.46
N TYR A 112 5.84 -8.41 1.08
CA TYR A 112 6.53 -9.49 1.81
C TYR A 112 7.55 -10.21 0.93
N VAL A 113 7.21 -10.45 -0.35
CA VAL A 113 8.10 -11.14 -1.29
C VAL A 113 9.41 -10.38 -1.50
N TRP A 114 9.40 -9.06 -1.42
CA TRP A 114 10.61 -8.24 -1.49
C TRP A 114 11.53 -8.43 -0.29
N VAL A 115 10.95 -8.57 0.91
CA VAL A 115 11.73 -8.78 2.14
C VAL A 115 12.46 -10.12 2.10
N VAL A 116 11.80 -11.16 1.54
CA VAL A 116 12.38 -12.51 1.46
C VAL A 116 13.06 -12.80 0.12
N GLN A 117 13.28 -11.79 -0.74
CA GLN A 117 13.81 -11.97 -2.11
C GLN A 117 15.13 -12.69 -2.15
N GLU A 118 16.05 -12.39 -1.24
CA GLU A 118 17.40 -12.96 -1.18
C GLU A 118 17.45 -14.37 -0.55
N GLU A 119 16.35 -14.86 0.03
CA GLU A 119 16.19 -16.20 0.63
C GLU A 119 17.26 -16.58 1.67
N THR A 120 17.98 -15.60 2.22
CA THR A 120 18.90 -15.83 3.33
C THR A 120 18.15 -16.11 4.63
N GLU A 121 18.79 -16.77 5.60
CA GLU A 121 18.16 -17.01 6.91
C GLU A 121 17.69 -15.72 7.57
N GLY A 122 18.49 -14.63 7.46
CA GLY A 122 18.11 -13.32 7.95
C GLY A 122 16.91 -12.72 7.23
N ALA A 123 16.82 -12.86 5.90
CA ALA A 123 15.68 -12.40 5.10
C ALA A 123 14.39 -13.18 5.45
N LEU A 124 14.51 -14.50 5.65
CA LEU A 124 13.36 -15.33 6.04
C LEU A 124 12.87 -14.99 7.45
N ALA A 125 13.79 -14.77 8.40
CA ALA A 125 13.45 -14.35 9.77
C ALA A 125 12.78 -12.96 9.79
N ALA A 126 13.33 -11.99 9.05
CA ALA A 126 12.74 -10.66 8.89
C ALA A 126 11.37 -10.71 8.21
N GLY A 127 11.23 -11.55 7.17
CA GLY A 127 9.97 -11.79 6.49
C GLY A 127 8.89 -12.37 7.40
N LYS A 128 9.25 -13.32 8.27
CA LYS A 128 8.34 -13.88 9.28
C LYS A 128 7.82 -12.78 10.21
N THR A 129 8.70 -11.94 10.74
CA THR A 129 8.32 -10.81 11.61
C THR A 129 7.41 -9.84 10.87
N TYR A 130 7.79 -9.46 9.64
CA TYR A 130 7.01 -8.58 8.79
C TYR A 130 5.60 -9.12 8.54
N LEU A 131 5.48 -10.37 8.10
CA LEU A 131 4.19 -10.98 7.80
C LEU A 131 3.32 -11.13 9.05
N THR A 132 3.91 -11.51 10.19
CA THR A 132 3.18 -11.64 11.45
C THR A 132 2.55 -10.30 11.85
N ILE A 133 3.32 -9.20 11.81
CA ILE A 133 2.81 -7.87 12.16
C ILE A 133 1.78 -7.38 11.12
N ALA A 134 2.01 -7.63 9.83
CA ALA A 134 1.05 -7.27 8.79
C ALA A 134 -0.30 -7.98 8.98
N VAL A 135 -0.29 -9.29 9.17
CA VAL A 135 -1.53 -10.08 9.36
C VAL A 135 -2.26 -9.69 10.64
N LEU A 136 -1.56 -9.58 11.77
CA LEU A 136 -2.19 -9.15 13.02
C LEU A 136 -2.74 -7.73 12.92
N GLY A 137 -1.99 -6.82 12.32
CA GLY A 137 -2.45 -5.45 12.05
C GLY A 137 -3.69 -5.44 11.18
N GLY A 138 -3.69 -6.22 10.10
CA GLY A 138 -4.82 -6.35 9.18
C GLY A 138 -6.08 -6.90 9.83
N LEU A 139 -5.96 -7.96 10.64
CA LEU A 139 -7.12 -8.52 11.37
C LEU A 139 -7.73 -7.51 12.35
N VAL A 140 -6.88 -6.76 13.07
CA VAL A 140 -7.36 -5.71 13.98
C VAL A 140 -8.00 -4.56 13.20
N THR A 141 -7.41 -4.16 12.06
CA THR A 141 -8.03 -3.14 11.17
C THR A 141 -9.39 -3.61 10.69
N LEU A 142 -9.51 -4.84 10.21
CA LEU A 142 -10.78 -5.40 9.72
C LEU A 142 -11.84 -5.36 10.82
N MET A 143 -11.50 -5.76 12.03
CA MET A 143 -12.41 -5.66 13.20
C MET A 143 -12.85 -4.22 13.41
N GLY A 144 -11.91 -3.27 13.37
CA GLY A 144 -12.21 -1.84 13.49
C GLY A 144 -13.14 -1.33 12.40
N LEU A 145 -12.93 -1.73 11.14
CA LEU A 145 -13.77 -1.33 10.01
C LEU A 145 -15.19 -1.92 10.10
N LEU A 146 -15.32 -3.19 10.50
CA LEU A 146 -16.64 -3.82 10.72
C LEU A 146 -17.41 -3.10 11.82
N LEU A 147 -16.74 -2.80 12.93
CA LEU A 147 -17.37 -2.05 14.03
C LEU A 147 -17.70 -0.61 13.60
N LEU A 148 -16.82 0.05 12.88
CA LEU A 148 -17.09 1.40 12.35
C LEU A 148 -18.28 1.41 11.41
N HIS A 149 -18.33 0.46 10.46
CA HIS A 149 -19.48 0.32 9.55
C HIS A 149 -20.78 0.03 10.28
N HIS A 150 -20.74 -0.83 11.29
CA HIS A 150 -21.93 -1.12 12.12
C HIS A 150 -22.45 0.14 12.84
N LEU A 151 -21.56 1.02 13.28
CA LEU A 151 -21.93 2.23 14.02
C LEU A 151 -22.36 3.39 13.13
N THR A 152 -21.76 3.51 11.94
CA THR A 152 -21.92 4.68 11.05
C THR A 152 -22.78 4.41 9.83
N GLY A 153 -22.95 3.13 9.44
CA GLY A 153 -23.63 2.72 8.21
C GLY A 153 -22.86 2.99 6.92
N THR A 154 -21.69 3.65 6.98
CA THR A 154 -20.87 3.98 5.80
C THR A 154 -19.38 3.84 6.09
N LEU A 155 -18.61 3.51 5.04
CA LEU A 155 -17.13 3.55 5.05
C LEU A 155 -16.61 4.56 4.02
N VAL A 156 -17.46 5.32 3.37
CA VAL A 156 -17.08 6.35 2.39
C VAL A 156 -16.35 7.48 3.11
N ILE A 157 -15.11 7.76 2.72
CA ILE A 157 -14.20 8.66 3.45
C ILE A 157 -14.80 10.08 3.57
N SER A 158 -15.44 10.58 2.52
CA SER A 158 -16.06 11.92 2.53
C SER A 158 -17.24 12.05 3.49
N GLU A 159 -17.92 10.95 3.82
CA GLU A 159 -19.11 10.92 4.68
C GLU A 159 -18.77 10.62 6.14
N LEU A 160 -17.62 9.96 6.40
CA LEU A 160 -17.24 9.46 7.72
C LEU A 160 -17.27 10.54 8.80
N ARG A 161 -16.85 11.75 8.48
CA ARG A 161 -16.83 12.85 9.47
C ARG A 161 -18.23 13.14 10.01
N ALA A 162 -19.21 13.25 9.13
CA ALA A 162 -20.61 13.52 9.51
C ALA A 162 -21.22 12.29 10.19
N ALA A 163 -21.00 11.10 9.64
CA ALA A 163 -21.52 9.86 10.20
C ALA A 163 -20.97 9.58 11.61
N CYS A 164 -19.67 9.74 11.84
CA CYS A 164 -19.05 9.59 13.17
C CYS A 164 -19.55 10.65 14.16
N ALA A 165 -19.88 11.86 13.70
CA ALA A 165 -20.45 12.90 14.58
C ALA A 165 -21.83 12.53 15.10
N ALA A 166 -22.62 11.78 14.35
CA ALA A 166 -23.96 11.33 14.70
C ALA A 166 -24.00 10.10 15.62
N VAL A 167 -22.88 9.36 15.79
CA VAL A 167 -22.85 8.17 16.66
C VAL A 167 -22.97 8.57 18.13
N GLU A 168 -23.96 8.04 18.82
CA GLU A 168 -24.18 8.28 20.27
C GLU A 168 -23.18 7.50 21.14
N ASN A 169 -22.92 6.23 20.77
CA ASN A 169 -21.99 5.36 21.50
C ASN A 169 -20.53 5.72 21.25
N ARG A 170 -20.04 6.78 21.90
CA ARG A 170 -18.66 7.26 21.78
C ARG A 170 -17.60 6.24 22.17
N ARG A 171 -17.88 5.34 23.14
CA ARG A 171 -16.93 4.32 23.56
C ARG A 171 -16.67 3.30 22.47
N ALA A 172 -17.73 2.83 21.80
CA ALA A 172 -17.61 1.90 20.67
C ALA A 172 -16.92 2.57 19.47
N LEU A 173 -17.21 3.85 19.21
CA LEU A 173 -16.53 4.61 18.16
C LEU A 173 -15.03 4.75 18.41
N TRP A 174 -14.63 5.04 19.66
CA TRP A 174 -13.20 5.06 20.04
C TRP A 174 -12.54 3.69 19.89
N ALA A 175 -13.22 2.61 20.28
CA ALA A 175 -12.71 1.26 20.08
C ALA A 175 -12.47 0.96 18.58
N ALA A 176 -13.42 1.29 17.71
CA ALA A 176 -13.27 1.14 16.26
C ALA A 176 -12.07 1.96 15.73
N ALA A 177 -11.97 3.23 16.13
CA ALA A 177 -10.89 4.13 15.72
C ALA A 177 -9.51 3.61 16.18
N LEU A 178 -9.39 3.11 17.41
CA LEU A 178 -8.15 2.55 17.91
C LEU A 178 -7.74 1.27 17.18
N CYS A 179 -8.69 0.39 16.82
CA CYS A 179 -8.41 -0.78 16.00
C CYS A 179 -7.88 -0.39 14.60
N VAL A 180 -8.50 0.57 13.94
CA VAL A 180 -8.06 1.08 12.64
C VAL A 180 -6.68 1.73 12.76
N LEU A 181 -6.47 2.57 13.78
CA LEU A 181 -5.19 3.22 14.03
C LEU A 181 -4.08 2.20 14.34
N PHE A 182 -4.38 1.13 15.09
CA PHE A 182 -3.42 0.06 15.38
C PHE A 182 -2.93 -0.60 14.10
N GLY A 183 -3.82 -0.98 13.20
CA GLY A 183 -3.44 -1.71 12.01
C GLY A 183 -2.71 -0.85 10.98
N PHE A 184 -3.19 0.35 10.66
CA PHE A 184 -2.46 1.29 9.81
C PHE A 184 -1.14 1.71 10.46
N GLY A 185 -1.13 1.93 11.78
CA GLY A 185 0.06 2.23 12.56
C GLY A 185 1.11 1.10 12.55
N ALA A 186 0.69 -0.16 12.50
CA ALA A 186 1.59 -1.30 12.35
C ALA A 186 2.41 -1.19 11.06
N LYS A 187 1.76 -0.85 9.93
CA LYS A 187 2.43 -0.64 8.65
C LYS A 187 3.27 0.64 8.62
N ALA A 188 2.77 1.71 9.22
CA ALA A 188 3.51 2.97 9.36
C ALA A 188 4.78 2.83 10.23
N GLY A 189 4.88 1.75 11.01
CA GLY A 189 6.00 1.54 11.92
C GLY A 189 5.90 2.36 13.20
N VAL A 190 4.67 2.57 13.71
CA VAL A 190 4.43 3.26 14.99
C VAL A 190 4.88 2.38 16.16
N PHE A 191 5.53 2.97 17.15
CA PHE A 191 5.90 2.25 18.39
C PHE A 191 4.65 1.68 19.10
N PRO A 192 4.68 0.44 19.56
CA PRO A 192 5.76 -0.56 19.56
C PRO A 192 5.80 -1.48 18.33
N LEU A 193 4.95 -1.28 17.33
CA LEU A 193 4.77 -2.16 16.18
C LEU A 193 5.85 -2.00 15.08
N HIS A 194 6.81 -1.10 15.28
CA HIS A 194 7.88 -0.76 14.32
C HIS A 194 8.96 -1.84 14.15
N ILE A 195 8.96 -2.89 14.96
CA ILE A 195 10.06 -3.88 15.04
C ILE A 195 10.37 -4.58 13.72
N TRP A 196 9.40 -4.68 12.82
CA TRP A 196 9.61 -5.26 11.49
C TRP A 196 10.48 -4.36 10.58
N LEU A 197 10.41 -3.04 10.77
CA LEU A 197 11.04 -2.06 9.89
C LEU A 197 12.58 -2.19 9.89
N PRO A 198 13.27 -2.13 11.04
CA PRO A 198 14.72 -2.29 11.09
C PRO A 198 15.21 -3.69 10.72
N GLN A 199 14.32 -4.71 10.74
CA GLN A 199 14.67 -6.06 10.30
C GLN A 199 14.51 -6.24 8.79
N ALA A 200 13.45 -5.66 8.20
CA ALA A 200 13.16 -5.80 6.78
C ALA A 200 14.08 -4.96 5.87
N HIS A 201 14.44 -3.75 6.30
CA HIS A 201 15.25 -2.84 5.47
C HIS A 201 16.64 -3.35 5.09
N PRO A 202 17.43 -3.93 6.00
CA PRO A 202 18.79 -4.39 5.68
C PRO A 202 18.81 -5.58 4.73
N VAL A 203 17.75 -6.39 4.70
CA VAL A 203 17.68 -7.64 3.93
C VAL A 203 16.93 -7.49 2.60
N ALA A 204 16.09 -6.48 2.47
CA ALA A 204 15.38 -6.22 1.22
C ALA A 204 16.34 -5.59 0.18
N PRO A 205 16.23 -5.96 -1.10
CA PRO A 205 17.00 -5.34 -2.18
C PRO A 205 16.85 -3.82 -2.19
N ALA A 206 17.96 -3.09 -2.37
CA ALA A 206 17.98 -1.62 -2.25
C ALA A 206 16.89 -0.87 -3.04
N PRO A 207 16.57 -1.23 -4.32
CA PRO A 207 15.51 -0.55 -5.06
C PRO A 207 14.13 -0.64 -4.39
N VAL A 208 13.79 -1.79 -3.79
CA VAL A 208 12.49 -1.98 -3.11
C VAL A 208 12.54 -1.61 -1.64
N SER A 209 13.70 -1.66 -0.98
CA SER A 209 13.88 -1.13 0.36
C SER A 209 13.59 0.38 0.40
N ALA A 210 13.99 1.13 -0.63
CA ALA A 210 13.65 2.54 -0.79
C ALA A 210 12.13 2.75 -0.92
N LEU A 211 11.41 1.87 -1.64
CA LEU A 211 9.94 1.93 -1.76
C LEU A 211 9.25 1.56 -0.45
N LEU A 212 9.77 0.55 0.29
CA LEU A 212 9.23 0.16 1.59
C LEU A 212 9.20 1.35 2.56
N SER A 213 10.32 2.09 2.68
CA SER A 213 10.41 3.23 3.60
C SER A 213 9.81 4.51 3.02
N GLY A 214 9.99 4.74 1.71
CA GLY A 214 9.61 5.99 1.05
C GLY A 214 8.11 6.11 0.78
N VAL A 215 7.44 4.99 0.48
CA VAL A 215 6.03 5.00 0.02
C VAL A 215 5.14 4.08 0.85
N LEU A 216 5.51 2.80 1.03
CA LEU A 216 4.61 1.83 1.64
C LEU A 216 4.29 2.13 3.11
N THR A 217 5.26 2.62 3.89
CA THR A 217 5.01 3.08 5.27
C THR A 217 4.06 4.28 5.31
N LYS A 218 4.09 5.16 4.29
CA LYS A 218 3.21 6.33 4.20
C LYS A 218 1.76 5.97 3.87
N ALA A 219 1.52 4.80 3.30
CA ALA A 219 0.17 4.27 3.13
C ALA A 219 -0.53 3.94 4.47
N GLY A 220 0.23 3.83 5.57
CA GLY A 220 -0.30 3.64 6.92
C GLY A 220 -0.50 4.94 7.72
N ILE A 221 -0.19 6.08 7.13
CA ILE A 221 -0.32 7.42 7.74
C ILE A 221 -1.52 8.14 7.15
#